data_f09d94112f393662ca05c80a2e4f42df
#
_entry.id   f09d94112f393662ca05c80a2e4f42df
#
_cell.length_a   1.000
_cell.length_b   1.000
_cell.length_c   1.000
_cell.angle_alpha   90.00
_cell.angle_beta   90.00
_cell.angle_gamma   90.00
#
_symmetry.space_group_name_H-M   'P 1'
#
loop_
_entity.id
_entity.type
_entity.pdbx_description
1 polymer ?
#
loop_
_entity_poly.entity_id
_entity_poly.type
_entity_poly.pdbx_seq_one_letter_code
_entity_poly.pdbx_strand_id
1 'polypeptide(L)'
;MKRIIFPWGVVLLIISMALGSYAKMEKIAISEGNLPDLKGKWTGSRIGGGGMRLNTDFEISNDSLPVQGRFIFYDVMRSGRRGETQIIDFKNGKINDQGNLLITGSNIEVELSLYKDDGKKKLEGNYFWTGAKGTMSFKKK
;
A
#
# COMPACT_ATOMS: atom_id res chain seq x y z
N MET A 1 11.01 1.80 47.76
CA MET A 1 10.39 1.03 46.67
C MET A 1 9.72 1.90 45.61
N LYS A 2 9.01 2.92 45.99
CA LYS A 2 8.36 3.82 45.03
C LYS A 2 9.31 4.58 44.13
N ARG A 3 10.56 4.72 44.53
CA ARG A 3 11.56 5.48 43.81
C ARG A 3 12.16 4.79 42.57
N ILE A 4 11.96 3.48 42.47
CA ILE A 4 12.52 2.68 41.39
C ILE A 4 11.68 2.81 40.13
N ILE A 5 10.40 3.16 40.26
CA ILE A 5 9.46 3.23 39.15
C ILE A 5 9.69 4.47 38.29
N PHE A 6 10.11 5.59 38.87
CA PHE A 6 10.29 6.85 38.15
C PHE A 6 11.40 6.83 37.07
N PRO A 7 12.60 6.31 37.36
CA PRO A 7 13.65 6.26 36.31
C PRO A 7 13.26 5.39 35.14
N TRP A 8 12.52 4.33 35.40
CA TRP A 8 12.05 3.43 34.35
C TRP A 8 10.99 4.10 33.44
N GLY A 9 10.08 4.85 34.03
CA GLY A 9 9.09 5.60 33.27
C GLY A 9 9.71 6.64 32.37
N VAL A 10 10.71 7.35 32.84
CA VAL A 10 11.43 8.36 32.07
C VAL A 10 12.21 7.73 30.92
N VAL A 11 12.89 6.61 31.17
CA VAL A 11 13.63 5.89 30.13
C VAL A 11 12.69 5.38 29.04
N LEU A 12 11.56 4.83 29.41
CA LEU A 12 10.56 4.38 28.43
C LEU A 12 10.01 5.54 27.59
N LEU A 13 9.81 6.70 28.19
CA LEU A 13 9.34 7.89 27.50
C LEU A 13 10.37 8.37 26.46
N ILE A 14 11.64 8.37 26.81
CA ILE A 14 12.73 8.76 25.92
C ILE A 14 12.85 7.81 24.75
N ILE A 15 12.74 6.50 24.98
CA ILE A 15 12.77 5.49 23.93
C ILE A 15 11.58 5.66 22.99
N SER A 16 10.39 5.93 23.52
CA SER A 16 9.20 6.20 22.70
C SER A 16 9.38 7.42 21.80
N MET A 17 9.98 8.48 22.32
CA MET A 17 10.26 9.68 21.54
C MET A 17 11.30 9.43 20.46
N ALA A 18 12.36 8.67 20.75
CA ALA A 18 13.38 8.32 19.79
C ALA A 18 12.81 7.47 18.65
N LEU A 19 11.98 6.48 18.96
CA LEU A 19 11.29 5.66 17.95
C LEU A 19 10.33 6.51 17.11
N GLY A 20 9.60 7.44 17.72
CA GLY A 20 8.70 8.34 17.03
C GLY A 20 9.40 9.28 16.06
N SER A 21 10.66 9.66 16.33
CA SER A 21 11.43 10.52 15.43
C SER A 21 11.95 9.79 14.19
N TYR A 22 12.14 8.46 14.25
CA TYR A 22 12.57 7.65 13.12
C TYR A 22 11.43 7.13 12.28
N ALA A 23 10.29 6.82 12.90
CA ALA A 23 9.13 6.24 12.22
C ALA A 23 8.17 7.35 11.77
N LYS A 24 8.47 7.98 10.64
CA LYS A 24 7.57 8.96 10.02
C LYS A 24 6.37 8.32 9.33
N MET A 25 6.41 7.02 9.09
CA MET A 25 5.37 6.28 8.40
C MET A 25 4.45 5.61 9.42
N GLU A 26 3.18 5.96 9.38
CA GLU A 26 2.16 5.47 10.29
C GLU A 26 1.12 4.66 9.52
N LYS A 27 0.87 3.43 9.97
CA LYS A 27 -0.17 2.61 9.38
C LYS A 27 -1.55 3.08 9.80
N ILE A 28 -2.45 3.22 8.83
CA ILE A 28 -3.83 3.63 9.04
C ILE A 28 -4.74 2.47 8.62
N ALA A 29 -5.63 2.04 9.49
CA ALA A 29 -6.62 1.03 9.11
C ALA A 29 -7.58 1.60 8.06
N ILE A 30 -7.75 0.88 6.96
CA ILE A 30 -8.75 1.21 5.96
C ILE A 30 -10.12 0.82 6.51
N SER A 31 -11.08 1.71 6.39
CA SER A 31 -12.46 1.50 6.81
C SER A 31 -13.40 2.13 5.78
N GLU A 32 -14.68 1.82 5.86
CA GLU A 32 -15.66 2.47 5.00
C GLU A 32 -15.64 3.99 5.12
N GLY A 33 -15.35 4.49 6.33
CA GLY A 33 -15.30 5.92 6.60
C GLY A 33 -14.18 6.67 5.87
N ASN A 34 -13.07 6.00 5.55
CA ASN A 34 -11.97 6.65 4.85
C ASN A 34 -11.84 6.25 3.38
N LEU A 35 -12.76 5.45 2.83
CA LEU A 35 -12.79 5.13 1.41
C LEU A 35 -12.85 6.36 0.51
N PRO A 36 -13.62 7.43 0.83
CA PRO A 36 -13.60 8.65 0.02
C PRO A 36 -12.20 9.25 -0.14
N ASP A 37 -11.35 9.12 0.88
CA ASP A 37 -9.98 9.62 0.81
C ASP A 37 -9.08 8.77 -0.10
N LEU A 38 -9.45 7.53 -0.36
CA LEU A 38 -8.70 6.63 -1.22
C LEU A 38 -9.10 6.74 -2.69
N LYS A 39 -10.30 7.23 -2.96
CA LYS A 39 -10.79 7.39 -4.33
C LYS A 39 -9.87 8.32 -5.13
N GLY A 40 -9.56 7.94 -6.35
CA GLY A 40 -8.75 8.72 -7.25
C GLY A 40 -7.56 7.96 -7.82
N LYS A 41 -6.61 8.72 -8.32
CA LYS A 41 -5.45 8.17 -9.01
C LYS A 41 -4.25 8.10 -8.09
N TRP A 42 -3.55 6.97 -8.17
CA TRP A 42 -2.33 6.68 -7.44
C TRP A 42 -1.24 6.31 -8.45
N THR A 43 -0.04 6.77 -8.21
CA THR A 43 1.10 6.47 -9.07
C THR A 43 2.21 5.82 -8.26
N GLY A 44 2.90 4.89 -8.87
CA GLY A 44 3.98 4.21 -8.17
C GLY A 44 4.66 3.15 -9.01
N SER A 45 5.00 2.06 -8.35
CA SER A 45 5.77 0.99 -8.97
C SER A 45 5.45 -0.35 -8.34
N ARG A 46 5.79 -1.41 -9.08
CA ARG A 46 5.82 -2.77 -8.57
C ARG A 46 7.21 -3.35 -8.72
N ILE A 47 7.59 -4.22 -7.82
CA ILE A 47 8.85 -4.96 -7.87
C ILE A 47 8.48 -6.44 -7.93
N GLY A 48 8.83 -7.10 -9.03
CA GLY A 48 8.60 -8.52 -9.19
C GLY A 48 9.71 -9.39 -8.61
N GLY A 49 9.57 -10.71 -8.77
CA GLY A 49 10.51 -11.69 -8.22
C GLY A 49 11.95 -11.57 -8.72
N GLY A 50 12.18 -10.94 -9.87
CA GLY A 50 13.51 -10.64 -10.40
C GLY A 50 14.13 -9.34 -9.88
N GLY A 51 13.46 -8.64 -8.99
CA GLY A 51 13.94 -7.36 -8.46
C GLY A 51 13.77 -6.18 -9.40
N MET A 52 13.17 -6.37 -10.57
CA MET A 52 12.94 -5.31 -11.53
C MET A 52 11.79 -4.40 -11.08
N ARG A 53 12.04 -3.11 -11.06
CA ARG A 53 11.03 -2.10 -10.73
C ARG A 53 10.36 -1.62 -12.01
N LEU A 54 9.04 -1.73 -12.07
CA LEU A 54 8.22 -1.30 -13.20
C LEU A 54 7.19 -0.28 -12.75
N ASN A 55 6.99 0.75 -13.55
CA ASN A 55 5.97 1.75 -13.27
C ASN A 55 4.58 1.12 -13.27
N THR A 56 3.77 1.52 -12.32
CA THR A 56 2.42 1.01 -12.17
C THR A 56 1.54 2.14 -11.67
N ASP A 57 0.40 2.32 -12.28
CA ASP A 57 -0.63 3.22 -11.79
C ASP A 57 -1.78 2.40 -11.21
N PHE A 58 -2.47 2.99 -10.25
CA PHE A 58 -3.61 2.40 -9.59
C PHE A 58 -4.69 3.45 -9.48
N GLU A 59 -5.92 3.08 -9.79
CA GLU A 59 -7.05 3.98 -9.73
C GLU A 59 -8.19 3.31 -8.98
N ILE A 60 -8.72 4.03 -7.99
CA ILE A 60 -9.93 3.64 -7.28
C ILE A 60 -11.05 4.53 -7.80
N SER A 61 -12.07 3.93 -8.40
CA SER A 61 -13.11 4.66 -9.10
C SER A 61 -14.35 4.97 -8.25
N ASN A 62 -14.51 4.31 -7.09
CA ASN A 62 -15.63 4.53 -6.19
C ASN A 62 -15.19 4.69 -4.74
N ASP A 63 -16.12 5.03 -3.87
CA ASP A 63 -15.87 5.26 -2.45
C ASP A 63 -16.76 4.42 -1.53
N SER A 64 -17.24 3.30 -2.04
CA SER A 64 -18.08 2.36 -1.31
C SER A 64 -17.64 0.92 -1.55
N LEU A 65 -18.11 -0.01 -0.72
CA LEU A 65 -17.84 -1.43 -0.91
C LEU A 65 -18.87 -2.07 -1.87
N PRO A 66 -18.46 -2.97 -2.74
CA PRO A 66 -17.07 -3.36 -3.00
C PRO A 66 -16.29 -2.26 -3.74
N VAL A 67 -15.03 -2.12 -3.42
CA VAL A 67 -14.16 -1.13 -4.07
C VAL A 67 -13.90 -1.55 -5.51
N GLN A 68 -13.97 -0.61 -6.42
CA GLN A 68 -13.78 -0.83 -7.85
C GLN A 68 -12.67 0.07 -8.37
N GLY A 69 -11.98 -0.39 -9.40
CA GLY A 69 -10.92 0.39 -10.01
C GLY A 69 -10.13 -0.42 -11.00
N ARG A 70 -8.87 -0.01 -11.18
CA ARG A 70 -7.97 -0.69 -12.11
C ARG A 70 -6.51 -0.51 -11.73
N PHE A 71 -5.70 -1.46 -12.16
CA PHE A 71 -4.24 -1.33 -12.22
C PHE A 71 -3.82 -1.12 -13.65
N ILE A 72 -2.82 -0.28 -13.86
CA ILE A 72 -2.20 -0.06 -15.17
C ILE A 72 -0.74 -0.46 -15.04
N PHE A 73 -0.37 -1.56 -15.66
CA PHE A 73 0.98 -2.12 -15.63
C PHE A 73 1.74 -1.70 -16.88
N TYR A 74 2.76 -0.88 -16.69
CA TYR A 74 3.65 -0.44 -17.77
C TYR A 74 4.88 -1.33 -17.75
N ASP A 75 5.04 -2.17 -18.75
CA ASP A 75 6.15 -3.11 -18.82
C ASP A 75 7.24 -2.61 -19.77
N VAL A 76 8.48 -2.96 -19.44
CA VAL A 76 9.63 -2.72 -20.31
C VAL A 76 10.23 -4.08 -20.64
N MET A 77 10.42 -4.34 -21.93
CA MET A 77 11.05 -5.58 -22.38
C MET A 77 12.55 -5.59 -22.04
N ARG A 78 13.16 -6.81 -22.00
CA ARG A 78 14.58 -7.00 -21.77
C ARG A 78 15.46 -6.20 -22.72
N SER A 79 14.98 -5.93 -23.93
CA SER A 79 15.68 -5.12 -24.93
C SER A 79 15.65 -3.62 -24.67
N GLY A 80 15.07 -3.17 -23.56
CA GLY A 80 14.84 -1.77 -23.26
C GLY A 80 13.67 -1.17 -24.01
N ARG A 81 13.01 -1.91 -24.88
CA ARG A 81 11.79 -1.47 -25.53
C ARG A 81 10.63 -1.48 -24.55
N ARG A 82 9.74 -0.51 -24.72
CA ARG A 82 8.51 -0.47 -23.95
C ARG A 82 7.65 -1.68 -24.31
N GLY A 83 7.33 -2.48 -23.31
CA GLY A 83 6.42 -3.60 -23.48
C GLY A 83 4.98 -3.14 -23.56
N GLU A 84 4.08 -4.11 -23.68
CA GLU A 84 2.65 -3.85 -23.74
C GLU A 84 2.13 -3.36 -22.40
N THR A 85 1.33 -2.28 -22.42
CA THR A 85 0.60 -1.80 -21.25
C THR A 85 -0.58 -2.72 -20.99
N GLN A 86 -0.70 -3.20 -19.75
CA GLN A 86 -1.80 -4.07 -19.37
C GLN A 86 -2.70 -3.34 -18.36
N ILE A 87 -4.00 -3.39 -18.61
CA ILE A 87 -5.01 -2.81 -17.73
C ILE A 87 -5.77 -3.95 -17.09
N ILE A 88 -5.79 -3.97 -15.76
CA ILE A 88 -6.47 -4.98 -14.97
C ILE A 88 -7.57 -4.30 -14.16
N ASP A 89 -8.81 -4.49 -14.59
CA ASP A 89 -9.97 -3.97 -13.88
C ASP A 89 -10.36 -4.87 -12.72
N PHE A 90 -10.85 -4.29 -11.65
CA PHE A 90 -11.40 -5.05 -10.52
C PHE A 90 -12.69 -4.43 -10.01
N LYS A 91 -13.57 -5.26 -9.45
CA LYS A 91 -14.88 -4.85 -8.92
C LYS A 91 -15.17 -5.40 -7.53
N ASN A 92 -14.21 -6.06 -6.90
CA ASN A 92 -14.43 -6.84 -5.69
C ASN A 92 -13.52 -6.44 -4.52
N GLY A 93 -12.99 -5.24 -4.53
CA GLY A 93 -12.14 -4.78 -3.45
C GLY A 93 -12.88 -4.78 -2.12
N LYS A 94 -12.28 -5.39 -1.11
CA LYS A 94 -12.85 -5.47 0.25
C LYS A 94 -11.81 -5.10 1.28
N ILE A 95 -12.25 -4.84 2.49
CA ILE A 95 -11.39 -4.54 3.63
C ILE A 95 -11.30 -5.81 4.47
N ASN A 96 -10.06 -6.26 4.73
CA ASN A 96 -9.85 -7.44 5.56
C ASN A 96 -9.74 -7.10 7.04
N ASP A 97 -9.57 -8.14 7.89
CA ASP A 97 -9.51 -7.97 9.35
C ASP A 97 -8.32 -7.15 9.81
N GLN A 98 -7.27 -7.06 9.00
CA GLN A 98 -6.09 -6.25 9.31
C GLN A 98 -6.25 -4.78 8.90
N GLY A 99 -7.41 -4.39 8.38
CA GLY A 99 -7.64 -3.04 7.88
C GLY A 99 -6.91 -2.74 6.58
N ASN A 100 -6.67 -3.76 5.76
CA ASN A 100 -6.04 -3.64 4.46
C ASN A 100 -7.06 -3.79 3.34
N LEU A 101 -6.75 -3.21 2.18
CA LEU A 101 -7.54 -3.39 0.97
C LEU A 101 -7.13 -4.68 0.28
N LEU A 102 -8.07 -5.60 0.14
CA LEU A 102 -7.86 -6.89 -0.52
C LEU A 102 -8.61 -6.92 -1.85
N ILE A 103 -7.87 -7.11 -2.93
CA ILE A 103 -8.41 -7.16 -4.29
C ILE A 103 -8.10 -8.53 -4.88
N THR A 104 -9.14 -9.22 -5.35
CA THR A 104 -8.99 -10.55 -5.96
C THR A 104 -9.62 -10.52 -7.34
N GLY A 105 -8.83 -10.77 -8.37
CA GLY A 105 -9.28 -10.93 -9.75
C GLY A 105 -9.04 -12.34 -10.24
N SER A 106 -9.30 -12.59 -11.53
CA SER A 106 -9.13 -13.92 -12.11
C SER A 106 -7.69 -14.42 -12.07
N ASN A 107 -6.73 -13.54 -12.22
CA ASN A 107 -5.30 -13.88 -12.25
C ASN A 107 -4.46 -13.01 -11.32
N ILE A 108 -5.09 -12.22 -10.45
CA ILE A 108 -4.39 -11.29 -9.58
C ILE A 108 -4.97 -11.31 -8.17
N GLU A 109 -4.09 -11.23 -7.21
CA GLU A 109 -4.40 -11.00 -5.80
C GLU A 109 -3.51 -9.88 -5.29
N VAL A 110 -4.11 -8.87 -4.65
CA VAL A 110 -3.37 -7.72 -4.12
C VAL A 110 -3.87 -7.42 -2.72
N GLU A 111 -2.95 -7.24 -1.80
CA GLU A 111 -3.27 -6.73 -0.47
C GLU A 111 -2.45 -5.46 -0.23
N LEU A 112 -3.14 -4.34 0.01
CA LEU A 112 -2.53 -3.04 0.20
C LEU A 112 -2.87 -2.49 1.57
N SER A 113 -1.83 -2.00 2.26
CA SER A 113 -1.96 -1.28 3.52
C SER A 113 -1.84 0.22 3.27
N LEU A 114 -2.62 1.00 3.99
CA LEU A 114 -2.57 2.45 3.93
C LEU A 114 -1.61 2.98 4.99
N TYR A 115 -0.74 3.87 4.57
CA TYR A 115 0.20 4.56 5.45
C TYR A 115 0.08 6.06 5.27
N LYS A 116 0.40 6.78 6.32
CA LYS A 116 0.66 8.21 6.27
C LYS A 116 2.16 8.41 6.42
N ASP A 117 2.78 8.91 5.39
CA ASP A 117 4.22 9.14 5.32
C ASP A 117 4.48 10.63 5.20
N ASP A 118 4.96 11.24 6.28
CA ASP A 118 5.24 12.67 6.35
C ASP A 118 4.03 13.53 5.90
N GLY A 119 2.85 13.16 6.36
CA GLY A 119 1.59 13.83 6.02
C GLY A 119 0.97 13.42 4.69
N LYS A 120 1.64 12.60 3.91
CA LYS A 120 1.16 12.11 2.60
C LYS A 120 0.68 10.69 2.68
N LYS A 121 -0.34 10.35 1.93
CA LYS A 121 -0.90 9.00 1.88
C LYS A 121 -0.11 8.12 0.93
N LYS A 122 0.13 6.89 1.38
CA LYS A 122 0.87 5.87 0.65
C LYS A 122 0.16 4.53 0.79
N LEU A 123 0.03 3.80 -0.30
CA LEU A 123 -0.45 2.42 -0.30
C LEU A 123 0.71 1.50 -0.63
N GLU A 124 0.94 0.51 0.21
CA GLU A 124 2.00 -0.48 0.00
C GLU A 124 1.49 -1.87 0.30
N GLY A 125 1.97 -2.84 -0.43
CA GLY A 125 1.61 -4.21 -0.15
C GLY A 125 2.21 -5.21 -1.10
N ASN A 126 1.57 -6.36 -1.14
CA ASN A 126 2.03 -7.52 -1.89
C ASN A 126 1.03 -7.84 -3.00
N TYR A 127 1.53 -8.38 -4.08
CA TYR A 127 0.69 -8.88 -5.15
C TYR A 127 1.15 -10.26 -5.62
N PHE A 128 0.19 -10.99 -6.15
CA PHE A 128 0.40 -12.23 -6.85
C PHE A 128 -0.32 -12.11 -8.21
N TRP A 129 0.40 -12.26 -9.29
CA TRP A 129 -0.14 -12.09 -10.64
C TRP A 129 0.45 -13.13 -11.57
N THR A 130 -0.42 -13.96 -12.16
CA THR A 130 -0.04 -14.99 -13.11
C THR A 130 1.13 -15.87 -12.64
N GLY A 131 1.13 -16.26 -11.36
CA GLY A 131 2.16 -17.09 -10.76
C GLY A 131 3.39 -16.36 -10.23
N ALA A 132 3.47 -15.04 -10.42
CA ALA A 132 4.59 -14.24 -9.93
C ALA A 132 4.20 -13.44 -8.69
N LYS A 133 5.07 -13.38 -7.70
CA LYS A 133 4.91 -12.60 -6.46
C LYS A 133 5.75 -11.35 -6.51
N GLY A 134 5.26 -10.30 -5.88
CA GLY A 134 6.01 -9.05 -5.78
C GLY A 134 5.39 -8.09 -4.79
N THR A 135 5.93 -6.88 -4.78
CA THR A 135 5.46 -5.78 -3.92
C THR A 135 5.03 -4.60 -4.77
N MET A 136 4.11 -3.82 -4.24
CA MET A 136 3.62 -2.59 -4.86
C MET A 136 3.73 -1.44 -3.89
N SER A 137 3.96 -0.25 -4.42
CA SER A 137 3.99 0.98 -3.63
C SER A 137 3.43 2.12 -4.48
N PHE A 138 2.47 2.85 -3.92
CA PHE A 138 1.78 3.93 -4.61
C PHE A 138 1.68 5.17 -3.73
N LYS A 139 1.76 6.32 -4.38
CA LYS A 139 1.47 7.62 -3.76
C LYS A 139 0.26 8.22 -4.44
N LYS A 140 -0.58 8.89 -3.68
CA LYS A 140 -1.75 9.55 -4.24
C LYS A 140 -1.32 10.78 -5.07
N LYS A 141 -1.91 10.87 -6.23
CA LYS A 141 -1.73 12.07 -7.08
C LYS A 141 -2.47 13.27 -6.55
#